data_ce97a143ea024c0f0562cba8c8b75615
#
_entry.id   ce97a143ea024c0f0562cba8c8b75615
#
_cell.length_a   1.000
_cell.length_b   1.000
_cell.length_c   1.000
_cell.angle_alpha   90.00
_cell.angle_beta   90.00
_cell.angle_gamma   90.00
#
_symmetry.space_group_name_H-M   'P 1'
#
loop_
_entity.id
_entity.type
_entity.pdbx_description
1 polymer ?
#
loop_
_entity_poly.entity_id
_entity_poly.type
_entity_poly.pdbx_seq_one_letter_code
_entity_poly.pdbx_strand_id
1 'polypeptide(L)'
;MQGQKHIVVVDDEPGIRETIQEYLELHDYRVTPADGGETLREVVGEDDVDLVLLDIRMPGEDGLSLARYLRGNSDVGIIMLTAAGEVVDRIVGLEMGADDYLAKPVDLRELLARIKAVLRRAERSAQMEDGEQPADARLARFGRFTLNLDSHKLFDGEGSEVPLTGMEFDLLKAFADNPNRVLSRDQLLNLAHNRDWEPFDRSIDIRIARIRRKIEGDPAKPQVIKTVRGAGYIYSTAKS
;
A
#
# COMPACT_ATOMS: atom_id res chain seq x y z
N MET A 1 -24.35 6.87 9.68
CA MET A 1 -24.37 6.29 8.32
C MET A 1 -22.97 6.56 7.77
N GLN A 2 -22.14 5.55 7.58
CA GLN A 2 -20.86 5.73 6.89
C GLN A 2 -21.17 6.21 5.48
N GLY A 3 -20.55 7.31 5.07
CA GLY A 3 -20.69 7.85 3.71
C GLY A 3 -20.19 6.84 2.68
N GLN A 4 -20.70 6.93 1.46
CA GLN A 4 -20.26 6.13 0.32
C GLN A 4 -18.79 6.41 0.06
N LYS A 5 -17.95 5.38 -0.07
CA LYS A 5 -16.50 5.54 -0.32
C LYS A 5 -16.27 6.17 -1.70
N HIS A 6 -15.37 7.15 -1.74
CA HIS A 6 -15.08 7.93 -2.92
C HIS A 6 -13.82 7.44 -3.62
N ILE A 7 -13.96 7.05 -4.88
CA ILE A 7 -12.86 6.55 -5.72
C ILE A 7 -12.66 7.50 -6.91
N VAL A 8 -11.43 7.91 -7.16
CA VAL A 8 -11.07 8.66 -8.38
C VAL A 8 -10.44 7.70 -9.38
N VAL A 9 -10.93 7.71 -10.63
CA VAL A 9 -10.38 6.89 -11.72
C VAL A 9 -9.63 7.81 -12.68
N VAL A 10 -8.32 7.68 -12.73
CA VAL A 10 -7.41 8.50 -13.53
C VAL A 10 -6.83 7.67 -14.66
N ASP A 11 -7.25 7.96 -15.89
CA ASP A 11 -6.83 7.26 -17.11
C ASP A 11 -7.10 8.20 -18.29
N ASP A 12 -6.24 8.25 -19.30
CA ASP A 12 -6.47 9.11 -20.47
C ASP A 12 -7.49 8.52 -21.45
N GLU A 13 -7.73 7.21 -21.38
CA GLU A 13 -8.71 6.50 -22.21
C GLU A 13 -10.14 6.62 -21.66
N PRO A 14 -11.08 7.37 -22.33
CA PRO A 14 -12.46 7.55 -21.84
C PRO A 14 -13.20 6.23 -21.60
N GLY A 15 -13.05 5.26 -22.52
CA GLY A 15 -13.75 3.97 -22.43
C GLY A 15 -13.33 3.13 -21.22
N ILE A 16 -12.07 3.26 -20.76
CA ILE A 16 -11.61 2.59 -19.54
C ILE A 16 -12.24 3.27 -18.31
N ARG A 17 -12.21 4.60 -18.27
CA ARG A 17 -12.84 5.36 -17.17
C ARG A 17 -14.32 5.04 -17.03
N GLU A 18 -15.08 5.10 -18.14
CA GLU A 18 -16.51 4.80 -18.17
C GLU A 18 -16.82 3.38 -17.69
N THR A 19 -16.10 2.39 -18.22
CA THR A 19 -16.27 0.97 -17.85
C THR A 19 -16.03 0.74 -16.36
N ILE A 20 -14.95 1.32 -15.81
CA ILE A 20 -14.62 1.18 -14.40
C ILE A 20 -15.63 1.93 -13.53
N GLN A 21 -16.01 3.15 -13.93
CA GLN A 21 -16.99 3.96 -13.22
C GLN A 21 -18.32 3.23 -13.10
N GLU A 22 -18.93 2.82 -14.22
CA GLU A 22 -20.19 2.10 -14.23
C GLU A 22 -20.17 0.86 -13.33
N TYR A 23 -19.08 0.09 -13.40
CA TYR A 23 -18.94 -1.11 -12.60
C TYR A 23 -18.83 -0.82 -11.09
N LEU A 24 -18.08 0.20 -10.69
CA LEU A 24 -17.90 0.53 -9.29
C LEU A 24 -19.13 1.23 -8.69
N GLU A 25 -19.87 2.03 -9.46
CA GLU A 25 -21.14 2.63 -9.04
C GLU A 25 -22.20 1.55 -8.77
N LEU A 26 -22.24 0.46 -9.57
CA LEU A 26 -23.08 -0.71 -9.29
C LEU A 26 -22.73 -1.43 -7.98
N HIS A 27 -21.55 -1.15 -7.41
CA HIS A 27 -21.08 -1.72 -6.14
C HIS A 27 -21.07 -0.70 -4.99
N ASP A 28 -21.90 0.33 -5.09
CA ASP A 28 -22.13 1.36 -4.06
C ASP A 28 -20.91 2.24 -3.77
N TYR A 29 -20.00 2.48 -4.74
CA TYR A 29 -18.95 3.47 -4.65
C TYR A 29 -19.38 4.79 -5.32
N ARG A 30 -18.96 5.93 -4.74
CA ARG A 30 -18.94 7.21 -5.44
C ARG A 30 -17.72 7.21 -6.34
N VAL A 31 -17.86 7.52 -7.62
CA VAL A 31 -16.74 7.52 -8.57
C VAL A 31 -16.64 8.85 -9.28
N THR A 32 -15.44 9.43 -9.31
CA THR A 32 -15.13 10.62 -10.10
C THR A 32 -14.08 10.26 -11.15
N PRO A 33 -14.41 10.39 -12.46
CA PRO A 33 -13.44 10.20 -13.52
C PRO A 33 -12.52 11.42 -13.63
N ALA A 34 -11.23 11.19 -13.89
CA ALA A 34 -10.23 12.21 -14.18
C ALA A 34 -9.44 11.79 -15.43
N ASP A 35 -9.18 12.71 -16.33
CA ASP A 35 -8.45 12.46 -17.59
C ASP A 35 -6.94 12.71 -17.47
N GLY A 36 -6.48 13.16 -16.31
CA GLY A 36 -5.08 13.43 -16.03
C GLY A 36 -4.82 14.09 -14.68
N GLY A 37 -3.60 14.56 -14.51
CA GLY A 37 -3.10 15.07 -13.23
C GLY A 37 -3.75 16.37 -12.77
N GLU A 38 -4.19 17.25 -13.69
CA GLU A 38 -4.85 18.50 -13.34
C GLU A 38 -6.19 18.23 -12.67
N THR A 39 -7.07 17.48 -13.33
CA THR A 39 -8.38 17.08 -12.80
C THR A 39 -8.24 16.28 -11.50
N LEU A 40 -7.25 15.39 -11.40
CA LEU A 40 -6.99 14.65 -10.15
C LEU A 40 -6.69 15.60 -8.98
N ARG A 41 -5.85 16.63 -9.18
CA ARG A 41 -5.49 17.58 -8.11
C ARG A 41 -6.67 18.42 -7.66
N GLU A 42 -7.52 18.84 -8.60
CA GLU A 42 -8.76 19.56 -8.30
C GLU A 42 -9.66 18.71 -7.40
N VAL A 43 -9.93 17.47 -7.80
CA VAL A 43 -10.81 16.56 -7.04
C VAL A 43 -10.26 16.27 -5.65
N VAL A 44 -8.96 15.96 -5.52
CA VAL A 44 -8.34 15.67 -4.22
C VAL A 44 -8.23 16.90 -3.33
N GLY A 45 -8.20 18.10 -3.93
CA GLY A 45 -8.19 19.37 -3.19
C GLY A 45 -9.56 19.81 -2.67
N GLU A 46 -10.64 19.36 -3.28
CA GLU A 46 -12.02 19.77 -2.98
C GLU A 46 -12.83 18.70 -2.23
N ASP A 47 -12.52 17.43 -2.44
CA ASP A 47 -13.28 16.29 -1.94
C ASP A 47 -12.40 15.36 -1.07
N ASP A 48 -13.03 14.74 -0.08
CA ASP A 48 -12.43 13.62 0.64
C ASP A 48 -12.42 12.38 -0.27
N VAL A 49 -11.24 11.97 -0.72
CA VAL A 49 -11.01 10.82 -1.59
C VAL A 49 -10.44 9.66 -0.78
N ASP A 50 -11.07 8.48 -0.86
CA ASP A 50 -10.62 7.27 -0.15
C ASP A 50 -9.58 6.47 -0.95
N LEU A 51 -9.70 6.46 -2.29
CA LEU A 51 -8.83 5.68 -3.17
C LEU A 51 -8.72 6.28 -4.56
N VAL A 52 -7.51 6.21 -5.14
CA VAL A 52 -7.23 6.60 -6.52
C VAL A 52 -6.80 5.37 -7.32
N LEU A 53 -7.51 5.12 -8.42
CA LEU A 53 -7.05 4.21 -9.48
C LEU A 53 -6.27 5.06 -10.47
N LEU A 54 -5.03 4.72 -10.76
CA LEU A 54 -4.12 5.59 -11.48
C LEU A 54 -3.41 4.86 -12.60
N ASP A 55 -3.69 5.24 -13.85
CA ASP A 55 -2.89 4.75 -14.97
C ASP A 55 -1.45 5.28 -14.90
N ILE A 56 -0.50 4.42 -15.23
CA ILE A 56 0.91 4.79 -15.27
C ILE A 56 1.21 5.64 -16.50
N ARG A 57 0.63 5.28 -17.64
CA ARG A 57 1.00 5.86 -18.93
C ARG A 57 -0.08 6.79 -19.45
N MET A 58 0.07 8.05 -19.13
CA MET A 58 -0.81 9.10 -19.62
C MET A 58 -0.01 10.17 -20.36
N PRO A 59 -0.59 10.83 -21.37
CA PRO A 59 0.02 12.00 -22.02
C PRO A 59 0.27 13.12 -21.01
N GLY A 60 1.41 13.77 -21.13
CA GLY A 60 1.77 14.91 -20.28
C GLY A 60 2.45 14.47 -18.99
N GLU A 61 1.70 14.35 -17.91
CA GLU A 61 2.23 13.90 -16.61
C GLU A 61 1.95 12.41 -16.38
N ASP A 62 3.00 11.64 -16.07
CA ASP A 62 2.87 10.21 -15.82
C ASP A 62 2.27 9.90 -14.44
N GLY A 63 1.61 8.74 -14.34
CA GLY A 63 0.98 8.30 -13.10
C GLY A 63 1.95 8.09 -11.94
N LEU A 64 3.24 7.83 -12.20
CA LEU A 64 4.25 7.67 -11.15
C LEU A 64 4.54 9.00 -10.45
N SER A 65 4.58 10.09 -11.21
CA SER A 65 4.71 11.45 -10.67
C SER A 65 3.51 11.83 -9.82
N LEU A 66 2.31 11.48 -10.29
CA LEU A 66 1.06 11.70 -9.55
C LEU A 66 0.99 10.87 -8.27
N ALA A 67 1.42 9.59 -8.29
CA ALA A 67 1.47 8.76 -7.10
C ALA A 67 2.41 9.35 -6.04
N ARG A 68 3.58 9.88 -6.47
CA ARG A 68 4.52 10.57 -5.57
C ARG A 68 3.91 11.83 -4.96
N TYR A 69 3.20 12.63 -5.78
CA TYR A 69 2.50 13.82 -5.33
C TYR A 69 1.45 13.48 -4.26
N LEU A 70 0.60 12.48 -4.52
CA LEU A 70 -0.42 12.02 -3.58
C LEU A 70 0.19 11.58 -2.25
N ARG A 71 1.26 10.79 -2.28
CA ARG A 71 1.94 10.32 -1.05
C ARG A 71 2.62 11.43 -0.24
N GLY A 72 2.99 12.51 -0.88
CA GLY A 72 3.54 13.68 -0.18
C GLY A 72 2.48 14.56 0.48
N ASN A 73 1.20 14.42 0.10
CA ASN A 73 0.13 15.34 0.48
C ASN A 73 -1.09 14.65 1.12
N SER A 74 -1.20 13.31 1.05
CA SER A 74 -2.36 12.57 1.57
C SER A 74 -2.04 11.10 1.84
N ASP A 75 -2.89 10.47 2.67
CA ASP A 75 -2.86 9.02 2.95
C ASP A 75 -3.86 8.23 2.09
N VAL A 76 -4.34 8.81 0.99
CA VAL A 76 -5.29 8.19 0.07
C VAL A 76 -4.77 6.84 -0.44
N GLY A 77 -5.64 5.84 -0.56
CA GLY A 77 -5.28 4.55 -1.18
C GLY A 77 -4.89 4.73 -2.65
N ILE A 78 -3.83 4.09 -3.13
CA ILE A 78 -3.40 4.17 -4.54
C ILE A 78 -3.27 2.77 -5.14
N ILE A 79 -4.05 2.49 -6.19
CA ILE A 79 -3.89 1.29 -7.02
C ILE A 79 -3.43 1.75 -8.41
N MET A 80 -2.25 1.27 -8.85
CA MET A 80 -1.73 1.58 -10.17
C MET A 80 -2.32 0.64 -11.22
N LEU A 81 -2.76 1.20 -12.35
CA LEU A 81 -3.10 0.44 -13.55
C LEU A 81 -1.88 0.42 -14.48
N THR A 82 -1.45 -0.76 -14.93
CA THR A 82 -0.20 -0.92 -15.68
C THR A 82 -0.39 -1.80 -16.90
N ALA A 83 0.32 -1.54 -17.98
CA ALA A 83 0.31 -2.42 -19.15
C ALA A 83 0.86 -3.82 -18.80
N ALA A 84 0.26 -4.86 -19.37
CA ALA A 84 0.68 -6.23 -19.14
C ALA A 84 2.14 -6.45 -19.56
N GLY A 85 2.94 -7.09 -18.69
CA GLY A 85 4.31 -7.49 -18.97
C GLY A 85 5.42 -6.54 -18.52
N GLU A 86 5.13 -5.33 -18.07
CA GLU A 86 6.15 -4.37 -17.64
C GLU A 86 6.44 -4.51 -16.14
N VAL A 87 7.33 -5.43 -15.83
CA VAL A 87 7.82 -5.64 -14.44
C VAL A 87 8.46 -4.36 -13.89
N VAL A 88 9.07 -3.55 -14.74
CA VAL A 88 9.73 -2.30 -14.35
C VAL A 88 8.70 -1.28 -13.86
N ASP A 89 7.60 -1.09 -14.57
CA ASP A 89 6.55 -0.15 -14.18
C ASP A 89 5.89 -0.53 -12.84
N ARG A 90 5.70 -1.83 -12.61
CA ARG A 90 5.21 -2.34 -11.32
C ARG A 90 6.19 -2.08 -10.19
N ILE A 91 7.47 -2.28 -10.45
CA ILE A 91 8.56 -2.02 -9.49
C ILE A 91 8.57 -0.54 -9.11
N VAL A 92 8.60 0.33 -10.12
CA VAL A 92 8.67 1.78 -9.92
C VAL A 92 7.39 2.30 -9.25
N GLY A 93 6.21 1.84 -9.66
CA GLY A 93 4.93 2.22 -9.05
C GLY A 93 4.88 1.90 -7.57
N LEU A 94 5.31 0.70 -7.18
CA LEU A 94 5.41 0.32 -5.77
C LEU A 94 6.49 1.14 -5.04
N GLU A 95 7.62 1.45 -5.66
CA GLU A 95 8.65 2.32 -5.08
C GLU A 95 8.16 3.75 -4.86
N MET A 96 7.19 4.23 -5.65
CA MET A 96 6.61 5.58 -5.54
C MET A 96 5.46 5.69 -4.54
N GLY A 97 5.06 4.60 -3.90
CA GLY A 97 4.07 4.68 -2.81
C GLY A 97 2.72 4.04 -3.09
N ALA A 98 2.51 3.41 -4.24
CA ALA A 98 1.28 2.67 -4.50
C ALA A 98 1.05 1.54 -3.47
N ASP A 99 -0.21 1.35 -3.08
CA ASP A 99 -0.62 0.27 -2.19
C ASP A 99 -0.76 -1.04 -2.95
N ASP A 100 -1.20 -0.97 -4.20
CA ASP A 100 -1.37 -2.13 -5.07
C ASP A 100 -1.23 -1.76 -6.55
N TYR A 101 -1.23 -2.77 -7.42
CA TYR A 101 -1.25 -2.57 -8.87
C TYR A 101 -2.13 -3.63 -9.54
N LEU A 102 -2.65 -3.32 -10.72
CA LEU A 102 -3.44 -4.20 -11.54
C LEU A 102 -3.02 -4.07 -13.02
N ALA A 103 -2.83 -5.20 -13.69
CA ALA A 103 -2.44 -5.20 -15.10
C ALA A 103 -3.64 -4.91 -16.01
N LYS A 104 -3.44 -4.11 -17.06
CA LYS A 104 -4.39 -3.97 -18.17
C LYS A 104 -4.23 -5.16 -19.14
N PRO A 105 -5.31 -5.76 -19.68
CA PRO A 105 -6.70 -5.32 -19.53
C PRO A 105 -7.24 -5.61 -18.13
N VAL A 106 -7.98 -4.64 -17.57
CA VAL A 106 -8.47 -4.68 -16.20
C VAL A 106 -9.58 -5.73 -16.05
N ASP A 107 -9.34 -6.75 -15.22
CA ASP A 107 -10.43 -7.60 -14.73
C ASP A 107 -11.17 -6.86 -13.60
N LEU A 108 -12.44 -6.52 -13.85
CA LEU A 108 -13.24 -5.71 -12.94
C LEU A 108 -13.53 -6.41 -11.60
N ARG A 109 -13.57 -7.75 -11.57
CA ARG A 109 -13.75 -8.50 -10.31
C ARG A 109 -12.48 -8.48 -9.47
N GLU A 110 -11.32 -8.62 -10.12
CA GLU A 110 -10.03 -8.48 -9.46
C GLU A 110 -9.86 -7.05 -8.93
N LEU A 111 -10.18 -6.04 -9.74
CA LEU A 111 -10.15 -4.63 -9.34
C LEU A 111 -10.98 -4.40 -8.07
N LEU A 112 -12.23 -4.86 -8.05
CA LEU A 112 -13.11 -4.71 -6.90
C LEU A 112 -12.55 -5.38 -5.63
N ALA A 113 -11.95 -6.56 -5.76
CA ALA A 113 -11.34 -7.27 -4.65
C ALA A 113 -10.14 -6.48 -4.07
N ARG A 114 -9.31 -5.89 -4.94
CA ARG A 114 -8.17 -5.05 -4.56
C ARG A 114 -8.60 -3.74 -3.89
N ILE A 115 -9.59 -3.06 -4.45
CA ILE A 115 -10.20 -1.86 -3.86
C ILE A 115 -10.67 -2.16 -2.43
N LYS A 116 -11.47 -3.22 -2.24
CA LYS A 116 -11.95 -3.63 -0.92
C LYS A 116 -10.79 -3.93 0.05
N ALA A 117 -9.72 -4.52 -0.43
CA ALA A 117 -8.55 -4.81 0.40
C ALA A 117 -7.82 -3.54 0.85
N VAL A 118 -7.62 -2.57 -0.05
CA VAL A 118 -6.97 -1.28 0.26
C VAL A 118 -7.83 -0.46 1.21
N LEU A 119 -9.13 -0.27 0.91
CA LEU A 119 -10.05 0.51 1.74
C LEU A 119 -10.20 -0.06 3.16
N ARG A 120 -10.33 -1.37 3.30
CA ARG A 120 -10.41 -2.02 4.63
C ARG A 120 -9.19 -1.74 5.49
N ARG A 121 -8.00 -1.57 4.89
CA ARG A 121 -6.77 -1.21 5.62
C ARG A 121 -6.82 0.23 6.11
N ALA A 122 -7.23 1.15 5.25
CA ALA A 122 -7.40 2.56 5.60
C ALA A 122 -8.41 2.74 6.75
N GLU A 123 -9.56 2.04 6.71
CA GLU A 123 -10.56 2.09 7.77
C GLU A 123 -10.05 1.58 9.12
N ARG A 124 -9.26 0.50 9.13
CA ARG A 124 -8.67 0.00 10.38
C ARG A 124 -7.69 0.98 10.99
N SER A 125 -6.94 1.70 10.16
CA SER A 125 -6.03 2.76 10.62
C SER A 125 -6.80 3.94 11.21
N ALA A 126 -7.89 4.39 10.56
CA ALA A 126 -8.70 5.53 10.99
C ALA A 126 -9.54 5.25 12.25
N GLN A 127 -10.08 4.05 12.43
CA GLN A 127 -10.90 3.69 13.60
C GLN A 127 -10.12 3.65 14.93
N MET A 128 -8.79 3.71 14.87
CA MET A 128 -7.92 3.68 16.06
C MET A 128 -7.35 5.06 16.43
N GLU A 129 -7.74 6.12 15.71
CA GLU A 129 -7.31 7.49 16.05
C GLU A 129 -8.07 8.12 17.22
N ASP A 130 -9.25 7.60 17.57
CA ASP A 130 -10.16 8.19 18.59
C ASP A 130 -10.10 7.53 19.99
N GLY A 131 -9.12 6.68 20.27
CA GLY A 131 -9.02 5.98 21.55
C GLY A 131 -7.69 6.20 22.24
N GLU A 132 -7.72 6.58 23.53
CA GLU A 132 -6.60 6.47 24.48
C GLU A 132 -5.86 5.14 24.28
N GLN A 133 -4.52 5.19 24.19
CA GLN A 133 -3.71 3.97 24.09
C GLN A 133 -4.10 3.02 25.25
N PRO A 134 -4.65 1.83 24.96
CA PRO A 134 -4.89 0.86 26.03
C PRO A 134 -3.56 0.50 26.68
N ALA A 135 -3.54 0.39 27.99
CA ALA A 135 -2.33 0.00 28.74
C ALA A 135 -1.75 -1.37 28.31
N ASP A 136 -2.51 -2.14 27.53
CA ASP A 136 -2.16 -3.45 26.95
C ASP A 136 -1.98 -3.42 25.41
N ALA A 137 -1.58 -2.28 24.84
CA ALA A 137 -1.34 -2.19 23.38
C ALA A 137 -0.32 -3.26 22.90
N ARG A 138 -0.67 -4.00 21.86
CA ARG A 138 0.24 -5.00 21.26
C ARG A 138 1.35 -4.30 20.48
N LEU A 139 2.52 -4.21 21.11
CA LEU A 139 3.69 -3.54 20.55
C LEU A 139 4.72 -4.54 20.04
N ALA A 140 5.28 -4.30 18.87
CA ALA A 140 6.42 -5.05 18.33
C ALA A 140 7.60 -4.10 18.05
N ARG A 141 8.82 -4.50 18.47
CA ARG A 141 10.02 -3.67 18.33
C ARG A 141 10.82 -4.06 17.09
N PHE A 142 11.05 -3.12 16.20
CA PHE A 142 11.90 -3.25 15.01
C PHE A 142 13.15 -2.37 15.16
N GLY A 143 14.19 -2.90 15.83
CA GLY A 143 15.36 -2.11 16.20
C GLY A 143 14.98 -1.00 17.19
N ARG A 144 15.18 0.27 16.79
CA ARG A 144 14.78 1.44 17.59
C ARG A 144 13.30 1.84 17.38
N PHE A 145 12.61 1.23 16.43
CA PHE A 145 11.22 1.55 16.09
C PHE A 145 10.25 0.65 16.84
N THR A 146 9.09 1.18 17.14
CA THR A 146 8.00 0.46 17.80
C THR A 146 6.76 0.48 16.91
N LEU A 147 6.32 -0.70 16.48
CA LEU A 147 5.08 -0.89 15.74
C LEU A 147 3.95 -1.15 16.75
N ASN A 148 2.94 -0.31 16.73
CA ASN A 148 1.69 -0.55 17.43
C ASN A 148 0.77 -1.34 16.49
N LEU A 149 0.52 -2.61 16.85
CA LEU A 149 -0.27 -3.55 16.04
C LEU A 149 -1.77 -3.23 16.10
N ASP A 150 -2.20 -2.48 17.09
CA ASP A 150 -3.59 -2.11 17.27
C ASP A 150 -3.90 -0.81 16.52
N SER A 151 -3.08 0.24 16.65
CA SER A 151 -3.27 1.50 15.94
C SER A 151 -2.67 1.53 14.52
N HIS A 152 -2.01 0.47 14.08
CA HIS A 152 -1.34 0.35 12.77
C HIS A 152 -0.25 1.41 12.51
N LYS A 153 0.31 2.00 13.57
CA LYS A 153 1.29 3.08 13.52
C LYS A 153 2.68 2.59 13.88
N LEU A 154 3.68 3.16 13.22
CA LEU A 154 5.09 2.95 13.53
C LEU A 154 5.65 4.22 14.17
N PHE A 155 6.35 4.07 15.29
CA PHE A 155 7.00 5.16 15.98
C PHE A 155 8.50 4.95 16.00
N ASP A 156 9.27 6.01 15.87
CA ASP A 156 10.72 5.98 16.03
C ASP A 156 11.11 5.94 17.52
N GLY A 157 12.43 5.95 17.79
CA GLY A 157 12.96 5.95 19.16
C GLY A 157 12.68 7.22 19.96
N GLU A 158 12.25 8.30 19.31
CA GLU A 158 11.89 9.59 19.90
C GLU A 158 10.36 9.73 20.08
N GLY A 159 9.58 8.74 19.62
CA GLY A 159 8.13 8.71 19.71
C GLY A 159 7.43 9.43 18.55
N SER A 160 8.18 9.84 17.53
CA SER A 160 7.60 10.45 16.32
C SER A 160 7.02 9.38 15.40
N GLU A 161 5.86 9.67 14.83
CA GLU A 161 5.21 8.75 13.88
C GLU A 161 5.98 8.67 12.57
N VAL A 162 6.20 7.45 12.10
CA VAL A 162 6.79 7.16 10.79
C VAL A 162 5.70 6.63 9.86
N PRO A 163 5.35 7.34 8.80
CA PRO A 163 4.23 6.96 7.94
C PRO A 163 4.47 5.59 7.30
N LEU A 164 3.43 4.74 7.34
CA LEU A 164 3.41 3.41 6.71
C LEU A 164 2.26 3.35 5.71
N THR A 165 2.50 2.73 4.56
CA THR A 165 1.38 2.23 3.74
C THR A 165 0.77 1.00 4.41
N GLY A 166 -0.50 0.71 4.13
CA GLY A 166 -1.17 -0.47 4.68
C GLY A 166 -0.42 -1.77 4.41
N MET A 167 0.24 -1.87 3.25
CA MET A 167 1.07 -3.03 2.87
C MET A 167 2.36 -3.14 3.66
N GLU A 168 3.00 -2.04 3.96
CA GLU A 168 4.21 -2.02 4.80
C GLU A 168 3.86 -2.46 6.23
N PHE A 169 2.71 -1.99 6.73
CA PHE A 169 2.19 -2.43 8.02
C PHE A 169 1.91 -3.94 8.04
N ASP A 170 1.19 -4.48 7.04
CA ASP A 170 0.86 -5.91 6.97
C ASP A 170 2.12 -6.78 6.94
N LEU A 171 3.16 -6.35 6.21
CA LEU A 171 4.45 -7.04 6.21
C LEU A 171 5.17 -6.98 7.55
N LEU A 172 5.22 -5.81 8.19
CA LEU A 172 5.79 -5.68 9.53
C LEU A 172 5.02 -6.53 10.55
N LYS A 173 3.68 -6.54 10.46
CA LYS A 173 2.83 -7.41 11.27
C LYS A 173 3.12 -8.89 11.05
N ALA A 174 3.25 -9.34 9.78
CA ALA A 174 3.62 -10.72 9.47
C ALA A 174 4.96 -11.12 10.09
N PHE A 175 5.93 -10.24 10.11
CA PHE A 175 7.20 -10.45 10.81
C PHE A 175 7.05 -10.44 12.32
N ALA A 176 6.27 -9.55 12.89
CA ALA A 176 6.01 -9.48 14.33
C ALA A 176 5.32 -10.75 14.85
N ASP A 177 4.40 -11.30 14.07
CA ASP A 177 3.70 -12.56 14.40
C ASP A 177 4.61 -13.80 14.21
N ASN A 178 5.75 -13.67 13.53
CA ASN A 178 6.70 -14.76 13.25
C ASN A 178 8.15 -14.37 13.55
N PRO A 179 8.49 -13.97 14.79
CA PRO A 179 9.83 -13.51 15.13
C PRO A 179 10.85 -14.65 15.02
N ASN A 180 12.05 -14.31 14.52
CA ASN A 180 13.17 -15.24 14.35
C ASN A 180 12.89 -16.45 13.44
N ARG A 181 11.82 -16.41 12.65
CA ARG A 181 11.47 -17.42 11.65
C ARG A 181 11.76 -16.88 10.25
N VAL A 182 12.37 -17.73 9.42
CA VAL A 182 12.52 -17.43 8.00
C VAL A 182 11.16 -17.57 7.31
N LEU A 183 10.72 -16.49 6.67
CA LEU A 183 9.51 -16.46 5.85
C LEU A 183 9.91 -16.38 4.38
N SER A 184 9.41 -17.30 3.56
CA SER A 184 9.59 -17.24 2.12
C SER A 184 8.83 -16.05 1.53
N ARG A 185 9.15 -15.68 0.28
CA ARG A 185 8.43 -14.61 -0.43
C ARG A 185 6.93 -14.91 -0.53
N ASP A 186 6.61 -16.16 -0.88
CA ASP A 186 5.21 -16.60 -0.99
C ASP A 186 4.49 -16.60 0.37
N GLN A 187 5.19 -16.97 1.45
CA GLN A 187 4.62 -16.89 2.80
C GLN A 187 4.36 -15.44 3.21
N LEU A 188 5.28 -14.51 2.91
CA LEU A 188 5.09 -13.09 3.19
C LEU A 188 3.94 -12.51 2.36
N LEU A 189 3.83 -12.88 1.09
CA LEU A 189 2.70 -12.51 0.25
C LEU A 189 1.38 -13.01 0.84
N ASN A 190 1.31 -14.29 1.19
CA ASN A 190 0.09 -14.89 1.76
C ASN A 190 -0.28 -14.33 3.13
N LEU A 191 0.69 -13.96 3.97
CA LEU A 191 0.45 -13.39 5.30
C LEU A 191 0.06 -11.92 5.24
N ALA A 192 0.67 -11.15 4.33
CA ALA A 192 0.36 -9.75 4.11
C ALA A 192 -0.87 -9.54 3.22
N HIS A 193 -1.22 -10.52 2.38
CA HIS A 193 -2.39 -10.51 1.50
C HIS A 193 -3.25 -11.74 1.71
N ASN A 194 -4.54 -11.53 1.91
CA ASN A 194 -5.51 -12.59 2.06
C ASN A 194 -5.84 -13.17 0.66
N ARG A 195 -5.12 -14.25 0.25
CA ARG A 195 -5.40 -15.14 -0.89
C ARG A 195 -5.71 -14.47 -2.25
N ASP A 196 -4.96 -14.77 -3.25
CA ASP A 196 -5.06 -14.60 -4.71
C ASP A 196 -3.92 -13.76 -5.33
N TRP A 197 -2.68 -14.28 -5.29
CA TRP A 197 -1.54 -13.67 -5.96
C TRP A 197 -0.86 -14.65 -6.93
N GLU A 198 -0.36 -14.10 -8.05
CA GLU A 198 0.44 -14.88 -8.99
C GLU A 198 1.78 -15.31 -8.38
N PRO A 199 2.26 -16.56 -8.68
CA PRO A 199 3.41 -17.20 -8.01
C PRO A 199 4.78 -16.55 -8.22
N PHE A 200 4.92 -15.43 -8.91
CA PHE A 200 6.21 -14.81 -9.26
C PHE A 200 6.29 -13.30 -8.94
N ASP A 201 5.52 -12.81 -7.97
CA ASP A 201 5.52 -11.40 -7.65
C ASP A 201 6.77 -10.97 -6.87
N ARG A 202 7.70 -10.30 -7.57
CA ARG A 202 8.89 -9.67 -6.97
C ARG A 202 8.58 -8.41 -6.14
N SER A 203 7.32 -8.05 -5.98
CA SER A 203 6.91 -6.88 -5.21
C SER A 203 7.35 -6.93 -3.74
N ILE A 204 7.48 -8.13 -3.17
CA ILE A 204 7.98 -8.32 -1.80
C ILE A 204 9.38 -7.73 -1.61
N ASP A 205 10.31 -8.01 -2.52
CA ASP A 205 11.69 -7.54 -2.40
C ASP A 205 11.76 -6.01 -2.36
N ILE A 206 10.91 -5.34 -3.13
CA ILE A 206 10.81 -3.88 -3.19
C ILE A 206 10.20 -3.33 -1.91
N ARG A 207 9.12 -3.94 -1.43
CA ARG A 207 8.45 -3.54 -0.19
C ARG A 207 9.37 -3.72 1.01
N ILE A 208 10.12 -4.82 1.06
CA ILE A 208 11.16 -5.03 2.07
C ILE A 208 12.25 -3.96 1.98
N ALA A 209 12.67 -3.58 0.76
CA ALA A 209 13.65 -2.51 0.59
C ALA A 209 13.14 -1.16 1.10
N ARG A 210 11.84 -0.84 0.90
CA ARG A 210 11.20 0.37 1.44
C ARG A 210 11.12 0.35 2.96
N ILE A 211 10.65 -0.76 3.54
CA ILE A 211 10.59 -0.92 5.00
C ILE A 211 12.00 -0.74 5.59
N ARG A 212 13.03 -1.35 4.98
CA ARG A 212 14.42 -1.17 5.44
C ARG A 212 14.88 0.29 5.42
N ARG A 213 14.50 1.08 4.40
CA ARG A 213 14.82 2.52 4.36
C ARG A 213 14.20 3.28 5.54
N LYS A 214 13.09 2.80 6.10
CA LYS A 214 12.41 3.42 7.23
C LYS A 214 12.97 2.97 8.58
N ILE A 215 13.31 1.68 8.73
CA ILE A 215 13.62 1.08 10.04
C ILE A 215 15.08 0.67 10.26
N GLU A 216 15.91 0.62 9.21
CA GLU A 216 17.33 0.24 9.33
C GLU A 216 18.22 1.49 9.38
N GLY A 217 19.29 1.43 10.14
CA GLY A 217 20.31 2.48 10.12
C GLY A 217 21.12 2.50 8.81
N ASP A 218 21.35 1.33 8.21
CA ASP A 218 21.95 1.15 6.89
C ASP A 218 21.11 0.10 6.12
N PRO A 219 20.26 0.50 5.17
CA PRO A 219 19.43 -0.42 4.39
C PRO A 219 20.22 -1.45 3.58
N ALA A 220 21.50 -1.17 3.25
CA ALA A 220 22.37 -2.09 2.54
C ALA A 220 22.95 -3.18 3.46
N LYS A 221 22.98 -2.92 4.78
CA LYS A 221 23.46 -3.85 5.81
C LYS A 221 22.37 -4.08 6.88
N PRO A 222 21.21 -4.62 6.52
CA PRO A 222 20.07 -4.70 7.41
C PRO A 222 20.36 -5.59 8.64
N GLN A 223 19.96 -5.11 9.80
CA GLN A 223 20.12 -5.82 11.08
C GLN A 223 18.78 -6.33 11.62
N VAL A 224 17.69 -5.68 11.30
CA VAL A 224 16.33 -5.99 11.77
C VAL A 224 15.66 -6.99 10.86
N ILE A 225 15.52 -6.67 9.57
CA ILE A 225 14.94 -7.59 8.56
C ILE A 225 16.08 -8.06 7.64
N LYS A 226 16.58 -9.26 7.88
CA LYS A 226 17.74 -9.83 7.15
C LYS A 226 17.27 -10.69 5.99
N THR A 227 18.08 -10.74 4.92
CA THR A 227 17.87 -11.66 3.79
C THR A 227 18.53 -13.00 4.07
N VAL A 228 17.77 -14.08 3.95
CA VAL A 228 18.28 -15.44 3.94
C VAL A 228 18.30 -15.91 2.48
N ARG A 229 19.52 -15.96 1.89
CA ARG A 229 19.71 -16.27 0.47
C ARG A 229 19.02 -17.58 0.09
N GLY A 230 18.23 -17.56 -0.96
CA GLY A 230 17.49 -18.72 -1.47
C GLY A 230 16.25 -19.10 -0.65
N ALA A 231 16.04 -18.54 0.56
CA ALA A 231 14.93 -18.91 1.45
C ALA A 231 13.90 -17.79 1.69
N GLY A 232 14.33 -16.52 1.74
CA GLY A 232 13.42 -15.41 1.99
C GLY A 232 13.99 -14.38 2.97
N TYR A 233 13.21 -13.98 3.96
CA TYR A 233 13.54 -12.95 4.93
C TYR A 233 13.29 -13.41 6.36
N ILE A 234 14.04 -12.85 7.29
CA ILE A 234 13.90 -13.11 8.72
C ILE A 234 13.90 -11.80 9.50
N TYR A 235 12.95 -11.62 10.37
CA TYR A 235 12.97 -10.59 11.39
C TYR A 235 13.75 -11.09 12.60
N SER A 236 14.87 -10.45 12.88
CA SER A 236 15.73 -10.78 14.03
C SER A 236 15.36 -9.88 15.20
N THR A 237 14.73 -10.46 16.23
CA THR A 237 14.61 -9.78 17.51
C THR A 237 15.99 -9.74 18.14
N ALA A 238 16.61 -8.55 18.28
CA ALA A 238 17.85 -8.42 19.02
C ALA A 238 17.60 -8.93 20.46
N LYS A 239 18.38 -9.90 20.89
CA LYS A 239 18.50 -10.15 22.33
C LYS A 239 19.21 -8.93 22.92
N SER A 240 18.48 -8.18 23.75
CA SER A 240 19.08 -7.18 24.65
C SER A 240 20.08 -7.86 25.56
#